data_f4e0b522ee9735106ca1c54ccb921354
#
_entry.id   f4e0b522ee9735106ca1c54ccb921354
#
_cell.length_a   1.000
_cell.length_b   1.000
_cell.length_c   1.000
_cell.angle_alpha   90.00
_cell.angle_beta   90.00
_cell.angle_gamma   90.00
#
_symmetry.space_group_name_H-M   'P 1'
#
loop_
_entity.id
_entity.type
_entity.pdbx_description
1 polymer ?
#
loop_
_entity_poly.entity_id
_entity_poly.type
_entity_poly.pdbx_seq_one_letter_code
_entity_poly.pdbx_strand_id
1 'polypeptide(L)'
;MQLKIFKGFEDFAKAFDEEEANDVSATVQEILASVRKNGDSALREYTERFDQVVPESWLVPKSALEEALEGLDHDLFHILEEAADNIMFFHDRQKTDSQLDFSQDGTVLGWKVTPVDSVGIYIPGGRAVYPSTLLMNVIPAQVAGVSRIAMVSPPGPSGLPHQLVMASAALMGLEELYAVGGAQSIGALAYGTESIKQVVKITGPGNAFVAEAKRQVYGTVGIDSFAGPSEIMVICDREDISVEYLVRDLLSQAEHDPNAGAILVTPSSNQAEEVAPRLKCRIPTVGGVAIRGAGVVVR
;
A
#
# COMPACT_ATOMS: atom_id res chain seq x y z
N MET A 1 -21.65 -3.32 12.06
CA MET A 1 -21.64 -2.23 11.10
C MET A 1 -23.04 -1.68 10.90
N GLN A 2 -23.26 -0.39 11.07
CA GLN A 2 -24.52 0.27 10.70
C GLN A 2 -24.29 1.07 9.43
N LEU A 3 -24.81 0.59 8.31
CA LEU A 3 -25.01 1.42 7.14
C LEU A 3 -26.04 2.49 7.51
N LYS A 4 -25.65 3.76 7.40
CA LYS A 4 -26.50 4.90 7.72
C LYS A 4 -27.06 5.49 6.42
N ILE A 5 -28.36 5.71 6.36
CA ILE A 5 -29.01 6.49 5.30
C ILE A 5 -29.28 7.88 5.84
N PHE A 6 -28.71 8.90 5.20
CA PHE A 6 -28.84 10.31 5.60
C PHE A 6 -29.80 11.01 4.64
N LYS A 7 -30.70 11.83 5.18
CA LYS A 7 -31.60 12.69 4.40
C LYS A 7 -31.01 14.09 4.33
N GLY A 8 -30.09 14.28 3.38
CA GLY A 8 -29.44 15.55 3.14
C GLY A 8 -27.99 15.61 3.61
N PHE A 9 -27.26 16.58 3.06
CA PHE A 9 -25.81 16.74 3.27
C PHE A 9 -25.46 17.18 4.69
N GLU A 10 -26.31 18.00 5.33
CA GLU A 10 -26.03 18.51 6.69
C GLU A 10 -25.98 17.40 7.74
N ASP A 11 -26.89 16.43 7.65
CA ASP A 11 -26.89 15.29 8.58
C ASP A 11 -25.72 14.35 8.35
N PHE A 12 -25.32 14.20 7.09
CA PHE A 12 -24.14 13.44 6.71
C PHE A 12 -22.85 14.12 7.22
N ALA A 13 -22.69 15.44 6.99
CA ALA A 13 -21.50 16.18 7.40
C ALA A 13 -21.28 16.12 8.92
N LYS A 14 -22.35 16.30 9.72
CA LYS A 14 -22.27 16.18 11.18
C LYS A 14 -21.80 14.79 11.63
N ALA A 15 -22.26 13.73 10.97
CA ALA A 15 -21.88 12.37 11.33
C ALA A 15 -20.43 12.04 10.90
N PHE A 16 -19.89 12.74 9.91
CA PHE A 16 -18.52 12.56 9.42
C PHE A 16 -17.49 13.34 10.24
N ASP A 17 -17.85 14.53 10.75
CA ASP A 17 -16.98 15.36 11.60
C ASP A 17 -16.73 14.77 13.01
N GLU A 18 -17.57 13.82 13.46
CA GLU A 18 -17.41 13.15 14.76
C GLU A 18 -16.39 12.02 14.79
N GLU A 19 -15.83 11.60 13.65
CA GLU A 19 -14.78 10.58 13.61
C GLU A 19 -13.40 11.22 13.80
N GLU A 20 -12.96 11.35 15.04
CA GLU A 20 -11.56 11.64 15.36
C GLU A 20 -10.66 10.55 14.77
N ALA A 21 -9.81 10.91 13.81
CA ALA A 21 -8.73 10.06 13.37
C ALA A 21 -7.85 9.72 14.59
N ASN A 22 -7.68 8.45 14.90
CA ASN A 22 -6.77 8.01 15.96
C ASN A 22 -5.37 8.58 15.65
N ASP A 23 -4.93 9.55 16.43
CA ASP A 23 -3.58 10.11 16.29
C ASP A 23 -2.55 9.09 16.76
N VAL A 24 -1.87 8.47 15.80
CA VAL A 24 -0.79 7.49 16.03
C VAL A 24 0.59 8.13 16.08
N SER A 25 0.67 9.46 15.96
CA SER A 25 1.92 10.20 15.77
C SER A 25 2.94 9.98 16.90
N ALA A 26 2.50 10.07 18.15
CA ALA A 26 3.38 9.87 19.30
C ALA A 26 3.93 8.43 19.37
N THR A 27 3.08 7.44 19.14
CA THR A 27 3.50 6.02 19.12
C THR A 27 4.50 5.75 18.02
N VAL A 28 4.28 6.30 16.82
CA VAL A 28 5.19 6.15 15.69
C VAL A 28 6.51 6.85 15.95
N GLN A 29 6.49 8.03 16.55
CA GLN A 29 7.71 8.75 16.94
C GLN A 29 8.57 7.93 17.91
N GLU A 30 7.96 7.29 18.90
CA GLU A 30 8.66 6.40 19.84
C GLU A 30 9.31 5.22 19.11
N ILE A 31 8.57 4.55 18.23
CA ILE A 31 9.06 3.41 17.44
C ILE A 31 10.26 3.84 16.58
N LEU A 32 10.14 4.94 15.84
CA LEU A 32 11.20 5.44 14.97
C LEU A 32 12.46 5.84 15.75
N ALA A 33 12.29 6.50 16.90
CA ALA A 33 13.39 6.86 17.78
C ALA A 33 14.11 5.62 18.34
N SER A 34 13.34 4.60 18.71
CA SER A 34 13.88 3.32 19.19
C SER A 34 14.67 2.60 18.09
N VAL A 35 14.13 2.48 16.87
CA VAL A 35 14.84 1.86 15.75
C VAL A 35 16.13 2.61 15.43
N ARG A 36 16.09 3.95 15.40
CA ARG A 36 17.28 4.76 15.14
C ARG A 36 18.38 4.56 16.16
N LYS A 37 18.01 4.30 17.44
CA LYS A 37 18.97 4.13 18.55
C LYS A 37 19.45 2.70 18.71
N ASN A 38 18.56 1.72 18.54
CA ASN A 38 18.76 0.33 18.99
C ASN A 38 18.82 -0.67 17.80
N GLY A 39 18.67 -0.21 16.55
CA GLY A 39 18.80 -1.04 15.34
C GLY A 39 17.96 -2.30 15.36
N ASP A 40 18.56 -3.43 15.05
CA ASP A 40 17.89 -4.74 14.97
C ASP A 40 17.25 -5.18 16.29
N SER A 41 17.75 -4.72 17.43
CA SER A 41 17.13 -5.01 18.74
C SER A 41 15.73 -4.41 18.85
N ALA A 42 15.54 -3.18 18.35
CA ALA A 42 14.21 -2.56 18.29
C ALA A 42 13.30 -3.27 17.27
N LEU A 43 13.84 -3.68 16.11
CA LEU A 43 13.05 -4.46 15.15
C LEU A 43 12.51 -5.74 15.78
N ARG A 44 13.35 -6.45 16.54
CA ARG A 44 12.96 -7.69 17.24
C ARG A 44 11.85 -7.44 18.25
N GLU A 45 12.00 -6.43 19.11
CA GLU A 45 11.03 -6.07 20.13
C GLU A 45 9.65 -5.74 19.52
N TYR A 46 9.63 -4.88 18.49
CA TYR A 46 8.36 -4.46 17.89
C TYR A 46 7.72 -5.55 17.01
N THR A 47 8.52 -6.36 16.32
CA THR A 47 8.01 -7.49 15.53
C THR A 47 7.41 -8.56 16.44
N GLU A 48 8.07 -8.90 17.55
CA GLU A 48 7.50 -9.80 18.56
C GLU A 48 6.19 -9.26 19.13
N ARG A 49 6.15 -7.96 19.44
CA ARG A 49 4.98 -7.31 20.03
C ARG A 49 3.77 -7.24 19.07
N PHE A 50 4.00 -6.94 17.80
CA PHE A 50 2.93 -6.67 16.84
C PHE A 50 2.57 -7.87 15.96
N ASP A 51 3.57 -8.63 15.55
CA ASP A 51 3.39 -9.78 14.64
C ASP A 51 3.37 -11.12 15.42
N GLN A 52 3.74 -11.11 16.73
CA GLN A 52 3.79 -12.28 17.63
C GLN A 52 4.71 -13.40 17.12
N VAL A 53 5.66 -13.05 16.26
CA VAL A 53 6.67 -13.94 15.71
C VAL A 53 7.94 -13.14 15.47
N VAL A 54 9.08 -13.77 15.68
CA VAL A 54 10.39 -13.19 15.32
C VAL A 54 11.03 -14.10 14.31
N PRO A 55 11.34 -13.62 13.09
CA PRO A 55 12.02 -14.43 12.08
C PRO A 55 13.44 -14.81 12.56
N GLU A 56 13.94 -15.95 12.12
CA GLU A 56 15.32 -16.38 12.38
C GLU A 56 16.35 -15.42 11.75
N SER A 57 16.02 -14.91 10.57
CA SER A 57 16.77 -13.89 9.83
C SER A 57 15.80 -12.84 9.28
N TRP A 58 16.21 -11.57 9.34
CA TRP A 58 15.43 -10.51 8.69
C TRP A 58 15.39 -10.69 7.17
N LEU A 59 16.53 -11.02 6.55
CA LEU A 59 16.60 -11.30 5.13
C LEU A 59 16.01 -12.69 4.85
N VAL A 60 14.99 -12.72 4.00
CA VAL A 60 14.37 -13.97 3.54
C VAL A 60 15.39 -14.76 2.71
N PRO A 61 15.62 -16.05 3.02
CA PRO A 61 16.55 -16.87 2.24
C PRO A 61 16.12 -16.95 0.77
N LYS A 62 17.09 -16.87 -0.15
CA LYS A 62 16.85 -17.00 -1.59
C LYS A 62 16.10 -18.29 -1.93
N SER A 63 16.47 -19.41 -1.30
CA SER A 63 15.80 -20.69 -1.47
C SER A 63 14.29 -20.62 -1.14
N ALA A 64 13.90 -19.85 -0.11
CA ALA A 64 12.48 -19.67 0.23
C ALA A 64 11.72 -18.83 -0.83
N LEU A 65 12.39 -17.90 -1.48
CA LEU A 65 11.82 -17.16 -2.61
C LEU A 65 11.64 -18.06 -3.83
N GLU A 66 12.63 -18.89 -4.14
CA GLU A 66 12.61 -19.86 -5.25
C GLU A 66 11.54 -20.93 -5.01
N GLU A 67 11.47 -21.52 -3.81
CA GLU A 67 10.43 -22.48 -3.43
C GLU A 67 9.03 -21.88 -3.52
N ALA A 68 8.86 -20.61 -3.13
CA ALA A 68 7.58 -19.91 -3.22
C ALA A 68 7.13 -19.73 -4.68
N LEU A 69 8.07 -19.45 -5.59
CA LEU A 69 7.79 -19.31 -7.01
C LEU A 69 7.48 -20.67 -7.66
N GLU A 70 8.27 -21.70 -7.36
CA GLU A 70 8.04 -23.05 -7.86
C GLU A 70 6.71 -23.66 -7.39
N GLY A 71 6.28 -23.29 -6.17
CA GLY A 71 5.01 -23.72 -5.60
C GLY A 71 3.79 -22.90 -6.03
N LEU A 72 3.98 -21.92 -6.93
CA LEU A 72 2.88 -21.11 -7.44
C LEU A 72 2.05 -21.91 -8.45
N ASP A 73 0.72 -21.73 -8.39
CA ASP A 73 -0.17 -22.28 -9.41
C ASP A 73 0.20 -21.73 -10.80
N HIS A 74 0.19 -22.60 -11.81
CA HIS A 74 0.62 -22.28 -13.16
C HIS A 74 -0.20 -21.15 -13.81
N ASP A 75 -1.52 -21.15 -13.61
CA ASP A 75 -2.38 -20.10 -14.18
C ASP A 75 -2.13 -18.77 -13.48
N LEU A 76 -1.93 -18.79 -12.17
CA LEU A 76 -1.59 -17.60 -11.39
C LEU A 76 -0.22 -17.04 -11.77
N PHE A 77 0.77 -17.90 -12.03
CA PHE A 77 2.08 -17.49 -12.54
C PHE A 77 1.94 -16.68 -13.84
N HIS A 78 1.20 -17.20 -14.83
CA HIS A 78 1.00 -16.52 -16.11
C HIS A 78 0.21 -15.21 -15.96
N ILE A 79 -0.78 -15.16 -15.07
CA ILE A 79 -1.50 -13.92 -14.76
C ILE A 79 -0.56 -12.84 -14.19
N LEU A 80 0.37 -13.25 -13.32
CA LEU A 80 1.35 -12.30 -12.75
C LEU A 80 2.38 -11.85 -13.79
N GLU A 81 2.83 -12.73 -14.68
CA GLU A 81 3.70 -12.36 -15.80
C GLU A 81 3.02 -11.35 -16.73
N GLU A 82 1.78 -11.63 -17.16
CA GLU A 82 1.02 -10.72 -18.02
C GLU A 82 0.80 -9.36 -17.34
N ALA A 83 0.48 -9.36 -16.05
CA ALA A 83 0.34 -8.12 -15.28
C ALA A 83 1.67 -7.35 -15.22
N ALA A 84 2.79 -8.03 -14.98
CA ALA A 84 4.11 -7.42 -14.95
C ALA A 84 4.49 -6.79 -16.31
N ASP A 85 4.24 -7.50 -17.41
CA ASP A 85 4.51 -7.03 -18.76
C ASP A 85 3.69 -5.78 -19.09
N ASN A 86 2.40 -5.76 -18.73
CA ASN A 86 1.51 -4.62 -18.94
C ASN A 86 1.97 -3.38 -18.14
N ILE A 87 2.39 -3.57 -16.88
CA ILE A 87 2.91 -2.49 -16.03
C ILE A 87 4.23 -1.98 -16.60
N MET A 88 5.13 -2.87 -16.99
CA MET A 88 6.42 -2.50 -17.59
C MET A 88 6.24 -1.72 -18.89
N PHE A 89 5.38 -2.18 -19.78
CA PHE A 89 5.04 -1.51 -21.03
C PHE A 89 4.51 -0.08 -20.82
N PHE A 90 3.72 0.13 -19.77
CA PHE A 90 3.21 1.46 -19.43
C PHE A 90 4.33 2.36 -18.90
N HIS A 91 5.08 1.89 -17.92
CA HIS A 91 6.11 2.70 -17.24
C HIS A 91 7.33 2.99 -18.11
N ASP A 92 7.68 2.12 -19.04
CA ASP A 92 8.77 2.39 -20.00
C ASP A 92 8.52 3.66 -20.83
N ARG A 93 7.26 4.00 -21.11
CA ARG A 93 6.86 5.24 -21.80
C ARG A 93 6.88 6.48 -20.93
N GLN A 94 6.96 6.35 -19.62
CA GLN A 94 7.06 7.47 -18.68
C GLN A 94 8.52 7.92 -18.45
N LYS A 95 9.46 7.15 -18.95
CA LYS A 95 10.88 7.44 -18.81
C LYS A 95 11.22 8.78 -19.46
N THR A 96 11.88 9.64 -18.70
CA THR A 96 12.29 10.96 -19.17
C THR A 96 13.78 10.93 -19.48
N ASP A 97 14.17 11.46 -20.63
CA ASP A 97 15.56 11.57 -21.04
C ASP A 97 16.23 12.84 -20.52
N SER A 98 17.55 12.77 -20.36
CA SER A 98 18.37 13.95 -20.12
C SER A 98 18.42 14.81 -21.39
N GLN A 99 18.40 16.13 -21.23
CA GLN A 99 18.46 17.06 -22.34
C GLN A 99 19.56 18.10 -22.11
N LEU A 100 20.31 18.41 -23.17
CA LEU A 100 21.32 19.48 -23.20
C LEU A 100 21.03 20.39 -24.36
N ASP A 101 20.95 21.69 -24.10
CA ASP A 101 20.80 22.74 -25.09
C ASP A 101 22.12 23.51 -25.22
N PHE A 102 22.56 23.72 -26.45
CA PHE A 102 23.82 24.42 -26.80
C PHE A 102 23.50 25.77 -27.42
N SER A 103 23.89 26.86 -26.77
CA SER A 103 23.72 28.21 -27.26
C SER A 103 24.87 28.63 -28.17
N GLN A 104 24.67 29.65 -29.04
CA GLN A 104 25.67 30.13 -29.97
C GLN A 104 26.87 30.78 -29.29
N ASP A 105 26.73 31.29 -28.08
CA ASP A 105 27.77 31.87 -27.26
C ASP A 105 28.62 30.83 -26.50
N GLY A 106 28.37 29.54 -26.72
CA GLY A 106 29.06 28.44 -26.05
C GLY A 106 28.46 28.03 -24.69
N THR A 107 27.39 28.69 -24.25
CA THR A 107 26.68 28.29 -23.04
C THR A 107 25.99 26.95 -23.27
N VAL A 108 26.11 26.02 -22.30
CA VAL A 108 25.42 24.73 -22.29
C VAL A 108 24.50 24.68 -21.08
N LEU A 109 23.23 24.52 -21.32
CA LEU A 109 22.19 24.38 -20.29
C LEU A 109 21.42 23.07 -20.50
N GLY A 110 20.92 22.50 -19.41
CA GLY A 110 20.09 21.31 -19.51
C GLY A 110 19.82 20.67 -18.18
N TRP A 111 19.22 19.50 -18.23
CA TRP A 111 18.98 18.67 -17.05
C TRP A 111 19.47 17.25 -17.30
N LYS A 112 19.99 16.66 -16.25
CA LYS A 112 20.41 15.26 -16.23
C LYS A 112 19.40 14.47 -15.41
N VAL A 113 18.76 13.49 -16.04
CA VAL A 113 17.87 12.54 -15.38
C VAL A 113 18.66 11.29 -15.00
N THR A 114 18.67 10.95 -13.73
CA THR A 114 19.35 9.74 -13.21
C THR A 114 18.43 9.03 -12.23
N PRO A 115 18.47 7.69 -12.18
CA PRO A 115 17.77 6.94 -11.13
C PRO A 115 18.30 7.34 -9.75
N VAL A 116 17.48 7.12 -8.71
CA VAL A 116 17.96 7.12 -7.34
C VAL A 116 18.79 5.87 -7.08
N ASP A 117 19.75 5.94 -6.15
CA ASP A 117 20.67 4.83 -5.88
C ASP A 117 19.97 3.60 -5.29
N SER A 118 18.94 3.83 -4.45
CA SER A 118 18.19 2.75 -3.83
C SER A 118 16.76 3.14 -3.48
N VAL A 119 15.87 2.14 -3.48
CA VAL A 119 14.49 2.29 -3.02
C VAL A 119 14.14 1.20 -2.02
N GLY A 120 13.44 1.58 -0.96
CA GLY A 120 12.78 0.68 -0.03
C GLY A 120 11.31 0.57 -0.37
N ILE A 121 10.78 -0.63 -0.52
CA ILE A 121 9.39 -0.86 -0.89
C ILE A 121 8.68 -1.55 0.27
N TYR A 122 7.65 -0.91 0.81
CA TYR A 122 6.77 -1.53 1.79
C TYR A 122 5.66 -2.32 1.10
N ILE A 123 5.61 -3.61 1.38
CA ILE A 123 4.56 -4.51 0.90
C ILE A 123 3.65 -4.86 2.08
N PRO A 124 2.37 -4.48 2.05
CA PRO A 124 1.45 -4.82 3.12
C PRO A 124 1.32 -6.34 3.28
N GLY A 125 1.33 -6.78 4.53
CA GLY A 125 0.96 -8.13 4.93
C GLY A 125 -0.31 -8.06 5.78
N GLY A 126 -1.00 -9.16 5.99
CA GLY A 126 -2.13 -9.25 6.88
C GLY A 126 -3.41 -9.76 6.21
N ARG A 127 -4.51 -9.00 6.24
CA ARG A 127 -5.85 -9.50 5.84
C ARG A 127 -5.99 -9.82 4.36
N ALA A 128 -5.32 -9.08 3.49
CA ALA A 128 -5.27 -9.34 2.07
C ALA A 128 -3.84 -9.20 1.56
N VAL A 129 -3.47 -10.03 0.61
CA VAL A 129 -2.16 -10.03 -0.02
C VAL A 129 -2.31 -9.50 -1.43
N TYR A 130 -1.61 -8.42 -1.70
CA TYR A 130 -1.68 -7.74 -2.99
C TYR A 130 -0.34 -7.89 -3.75
N PRO A 131 -0.18 -8.95 -4.58
CA PRO A 131 1.00 -9.07 -5.43
C PRO A 131 1.14 -7.87 -6.38
N SER A 132 0.01 -7.28 -6.78
CA SER A 132 -0.03 -6.04 -7.57
C SER A 132 0.69 -4.88 -6.89
N THR A 133 0.64 -4.76 -5.57
CA THR A 133 1.41 -3.72 -4.85
C THR A 133 2.90 -3.89 -5.05
N LEU A 134 3.41 -5.14 -5.04
CA LEU A 134 4.80 -5.42 -5.33
C LEU A 134 5.13 -5.01 -6.77
N LEU A 135 4.39 -5.53 -7.75
CA LEU A 135 4.62 -5.23 -9.17
C LEU A 135 4.58 -3.73 -9.46
N MET A 136 3.56 -3.02 -8.96
CA MET A 136 3.36 -1.58 -9.16
C MET A 136 4.43 -0.69 -8.50
N ASN A 137 5.22 -1.20 -7.56
CA ASN A 137 6.33 -0.47 -6.96
C ASN A 137 7.70 -0.90 -7.52
N VAL A 138 7.88 -2.21 -7.73
CA VAL A 138 9.14 -2.77 -8.22
C VAL A 138 9.40 -2.40 -9.68
N ILE A 139 8.41 -2.60 -10.55
CA ILE A 139 8.58 -2.40 -11.99
C ILE A 139 8.94 -0.95 -12.34
N PRO A 140 8.27 0.09 -11.80
CA PRO A 140 8.72 1.47 -12.03
C PRO A 140 10.15 1.73 -11.56
N ALA A 141 10.58 1.12 -10.45
CA ALA A 141 11.94 1.25 -9.96
C ALA A 141 12.95 0.57 -10.91
N GLN A 142 12.64 -0.61 -11.43
CA GLN A 142 13.46 -1.31 -12.43
C GLN A 142 13.52 -0.54 -13.74
N VAL A 143 12.39 -0.05 -14.25
CA VAL A 143 12.32 0.78 -15.47
C VAL A 143 13.12 2.05 -15.31
N ALA A 144 13.08 2.70 -14.14
CA ALA A 144 13.89 3.88 -13.84
C ALA A 144 15.41 3.57 -13.77
N GLY A 145 15.80 2.30 -13.65
CA GLY A 145 17.19 1.87 -13.53
C GLY A 145 17.75 1.95 -12.11
N VAL A 146 16.90 1.86 -11.08
CA VAL A 146 17.34 1.82 -9.68
C VAL A 146 18.20 0.59 -9.43
N SER A 147 19.41 0.80 -8.92
CA SER A 147 20.40 -0.28 -8.78
C SER A 147 20.13 -1.21 -7.59
N ARG A 148 19.48 -0.72 -6.54
CA ARG A 148 19.15 -1.50 -5.34
C ARG A 148 17.69 -1.30 -4.95
N ILE A 149 16.95 -2.40 -4.91
CA ILE A 149 15.54 -2.46 -4.49
C ILE A 149 15.45 -3.35 -3.26
N ALA A 150 15.20 -2.76 -2.10
CA ALA A 150 15.00 -3.46 -0.83
C ALA A 150 13.51 -3.50 -0.49
N MET A 151 12.96 -4.67 -0.24
CA MET A 151 11.55 -4.84 0.11
C MET A 151 11.41 -5.24 1.58
N VAL A 152 10.34 -4.74 2.21
CA VAL A 152 9.94 -5.15 3.55
C VAL A 152 8.48 -5.61 3.53
N SER A 153 8.18 -6.71 4.22
CA SER A 153 6.82 -7.21 4.39
C SER A 153 6.69 -7.90 5.74
N PRO A 154 5.56 -7.75 6.45
CA PRO A 154 5.36 -8.40 7.74
C PRO A 154 5.52 -9.92 7.63
N PRO A 155 6.15 -10.55 8.65
CA PRO A 155 6.20 -11.99 8.72
C PRO A 155 4.83 -12.60 9.06
N GLY A 156 4.52 -13.74 8.47
CA GLY A 156 3.44 -14.61 8.89
C GLY A 156 3.85 -15.55 10.02
N PRO A 157 2.97 -16.49 10.42
CA PRO A 157 3.23 -17.43 11.52
C PRO A 157 4.49 -18.30 11.34
N SER A 158 4.96 -18.47 10.11
CA SER A 158 6.21 -19.20 9.80
C SER A 158 7.48 -18.36 10.01
N GLY A 159 7.35 -17.07 10.32
CA GLY A 159 8.47 -16.13 10.34
C GLY A 159 8.86 -15.60 8.95
N LEU A 160 8.19 -16.04 7.90
CA LEU A 160 8.40 -15.58 6.52
C LEU A 160 7.21 -14.72 6.04
N PRO A 161 7.42 -13.80 5.11
CA PRO A 161 6.32 -13.12 4.44
C PRO A 161 5.39 -14.09 3.72
N HIS A 162 4.21 -13.61 3.33
CA HIS A 162 3.25 -14.44 2.61
C HIS A 162 3.84 -15.03 1.33
N GLN A 163 3.54 -16.31 1.04
CA GLN A 163 4.08 -17.04 -0.11
C GLN A 163 3.94 -16.27 -1.43
N LEU A 164 2.79 -15.63 -1.67
CA LEU A 164 2.55 -14.87 -2.89
C LEU A 164 3.44 -13.63 -3.02
N VAL A 165 3.81 -12.99 -1.90
CA VAL A 165 4.78 -11.87 -1.88
C VAL A 165 6.17 -12.38 -2.25
N MET A 166 6.59 -13.50 -1.65
CA MET A 166 7.88 -14.13 -1.93
C MET A 166 7.97 -14.59 -3.39
N ALA A 167 6.93 -15.25 -3.91
CA ALA A 167 6.85 -15.68 -5.30
C ALA A 167 6.91 -14.51 -6.28
N SER A 168 6.19 -13.41 -5.98
CA SER A 168 6.23 -12.21 -6.81
C SER A 168 7.61 -11.53 -6.79
N ALA A 169 8.31 -11.53 -5.65
CA ALA A 169 9.67 -11.02 -5.55
C ALA A 169 10.63 -11.85 -6.41
N ALA A 170 10.54 -13.17 -6.32
CA ALA A 170 11.34 -14.10 -7.14
C ALA A 170 11.04 -13.92 -8.64
N LEU A 171 9.76 -13.81 -9.03
CA LEU A 171 9.33 -13.54 -10.41
C LEU A 171 9.99 -12.27 -10.98
N MET A 172 10.11 -11.22 -10.15
CA MET A 172 10.76 -9.97 -10.54
C MET A 172 12.30 -10.00 -10.43
N GLY A 173 12.89 -11.15 -10.10
CA GLY A 173 14.33 -11.33 -9.98
C GLY A 173 14.94 -10.61 -8.76
N LEU A 174 14.16 -10.36 -7.71
CA LEU A 174 14.60 -9.65 -6.52
C LEU A 174 14.90 -10.61 -5.37
N GLU A 175 16.02 -10.38 -4.70
CA GLU A 175 16.49 -11.23 -3.60
C GLU A 175 16.50 -10.49 -2.25
N GLU A 176 16.38 -9.15 -2.25
CA GLU A 176 16.45 -8.34 -1.03
C GLU A 176 15.05 -8.09 -0.46
N LEU A 177 14.46 -9.13 0.15
CA LEU A 177 13.18 -9.09 0.87
C LEU A 177 13.42 -9.37 2.35
N TYR A 178 12.93 -8.46 3.22
CA TYR A 178 13.05 -8.57 4.66
C TYR A 178 11.70 -8.88 5.31
N ALA A 179 11.69 -9.84 6.23
CA ALA A 179 10.52 -10.27 7.00
C ALA A 179 10.27 -9.33 8.18
N VAL A 180 9.90 -8.09 7.90
CA VAL A 180 9.59 -7.05 8.90
C VAL A 180 8.54 -6.10 8.37
N GLY A 181 7.54 -5.74 9.20
CA GLY A 181 6.44 -4.86 8.85
C GLY A 181 6.36 -3.62 9.75
N GLY A 182 5.23 -2.92 9.67
CA GLY A 182 4.89 -1.79 10.55
C GLY A 182 5.81 -0.57 10.45
N ALA A 183 5.64 0.36 11.39
CA ALA A 183 6.44 1.58 11.45
C ALA A 183 7.95 1.32 11.66
N GLN A 184 8.29 0.22 12.37
CA GLN A 184 9.67 -0.17 12.61
C GLN A 184 10.41 -0.51 11.31
N SER A 185 9.75 -1.11 10.31
CA SER A 185 10.35 -1.40 9.01
C SER A 185 10.67 -0.12 8.22
N ILE A 186 9.79 0.89 8.32
CA ILE A 186 10.04 2.21 7.73
C ILE A 186 11.24 2.89 8.41
N GLY A 187 11.35 2.77 9.74
CA GLY A 187 12.53 3.24 10.48
C GLY A 187 13.80 2.54 10.03
N ALA A 188 13.77 1.23 9.84
CA ALA A 188 14.93 0.46 9.35
C ALA A 188 15.37 0.89 7.95
N LEU A 189 14.43 1.08 7.02
CA LEU A 189 14.73 1.57 5.67
C LEU A 189 15.26 3.00 5.68
N ALA A 190 14.77 3.86 6.60
CA ALA A 190 15.12 5.27 6.66
C ALA A 190 16.46 5.53 7.34
N TYR A 191 16.80 4.79 8.39
CA TYR A 191 17.99 5.05 9.21
C TYR A 191 19.10 4.00 9.03
N GLY A 192 18.74 2.83 8.51
CA GLY A 192 19.58 1.65 8.51
C GLY A 192 19.61 0.96 9.87
N THR A 193 19.93 -0.32 9.85
CA THR A 193 20.20 -1.17 11.03
C THR A 193 21.40 -2.07 10.71
N GLU A 194 21.76 -2.97 11.60
CA GLU A 194 22.83 -3.92 11.37
C GLU A 194 22.54 -4.84 10.18
N SER A 195 21.25 -5.22 9.99
CA SER A 195 20.82 -6.14 8.93
C SER A 195 20.25 -5.44 7.70
N ILE A 196 19.68 -4.24 7.84
CA ILE A 196 18.96 -3.53 6.76
C ILE A 196 19.70 -2.23 6.45
N LYS A 197 20.28 -2.14 5.25
CA LYS A 197 20.95 -0.90 4.83
C LYS A 197 19.91 0.18 4.50
N GLN A 198 20.21 1.42 4.91
CA GLN A 198 19.43 2.61 4.55
C GLN A 198 19.19 2.70 3.04
N VAL A 199 18.04 3.26 2.67
CA VAL A 199 17.67 3.59 1.28
C VAL A 199 17.49 5.09 1.12
N VAL A 200 17.47 5.59 -0.12
CA VAL A 200 17.28 7.04 -0.38
C VAL A 200 15.82 7.41 -0.61
N LYS A 201 14.97 6.43 -0.94
CA LYS A 201 13.52 6.65 -1.13
C LYS A 201 12.73 5.45 -0.63
N ILE A 202 11.58 5.71 -0.01
CA ILE A 202 10.63 4.67 0.44
C ILE A 202 9.32 4.83 -0.32
N THR A 203 8.79 3.73 -0.85
CA THR A 203 7.50 3.67 -1.56
C THR A 203 6.63 2.54 -1.03
N GLY A 204 5.39 2.54 -1.43
CA GLY A 204 4.42 1.50 -1.08
C GLY A 204 3.34 1.97 -0.10
N PRO A 205 2.13 1.43 -0.23
CA PRO A 205 1.01 1.71 0.67
C PRO A 205 1.17 0.97 2.00
N GLY A 206 0.55 1.48 3.04
CA GLY A 206 0.55 0.84 4.36
C GLY A 206 -0.60 1.33 5.23
N ASN A 207 -0.74 0.75 6.41
CA ASN A 207 -1.73 1.21 7.39
C ASN A 207 -1.35 2.59 7.98
N ALA A 208 -2.20 3.13 8.86
CA ALA A 208 -1.99 4.45 9.47
C ALA A 208 -0.62 4.60 10.14
N PHE A 209 -0.07 3.56 10.76
CA PHE A 209 1.25 3.59 11.39
C PHE A 209 2.37 3.68 10.35
N VAL A 210 2.25 2.97 9.23
CA VAL A 210 3.22 3.02 8.13
C VAL A 210 3.16 4.36 7.41
N ALA A 211 1.96 4.87 7.13
CA ALA A 211 1.76 6.18 6.52
C ALA A 211 2.35 7.30 7.40
N GLU A 212 2.09 7.26 8.70
CA GLU A 212 2.64 8.21 9.66
C GLU A 212 4.15 8.08 9.80
N ALA A 213 4.69 6.86 9.80
CA ALA A 213 6.13 6.64 9.81
C ALA A 213 6.81 7.24 8.57
N LYS A 214 6.24 7.05 7.38
CA LYS A 214 6.72 7.69 6.14
C LYS A 214 6.70 9.21 6.26
N ARG A 215 5.64 9.78 6.84
CA ARG A 215 5.53 11.22 7.08
C ARG A 215 6.67 11.73 7.99
N GLN A 216 6.96 11.03 9.08
CA GLN A 216 7.98 11.45 10.05
C GLN A 216 9.42 11.27 9.56
N VAL A 217 9.68 10.31 8.67
CA VAL A 217 11.01 10.13 8.09
C VAL A 217 11.27 10.97 6.84
N TYR A 218 10.23 11.63 6.31
CA TYR A 218 10.37 12.52 5.16
C TYR A 218 11.36 13.65 5.44
N GLY A 219 12.30 13.86 4.53
CA GLY A 219 13.44 14.75 4.72
C GLY A 219 14.73 14.03 5.12
N THR A 220 14.65 12.90 5.85
CA THR A 220 15.78 11.98 6.02
C THR A 220 15.89 11.07 4.80
N VAL A 221 14.77 10.62 4.28
CA VAL A 221 14.63 9.84 3.06
C VAL A 221 13.48 10.41 2.23
N GLY A 222 13.53 10.26 0.89
CA GLY A 222 12.38 10.57 0.04
C GLY A 222 11.24 9.57 0.24
N ILE A 223 10.01 9.98 -0.03
CA ILE A 223 8.86 9.08 -0.05
C ILE A 223 8.04 9.27 -1.34
N ASP A 224 7.10 8.38 -1.60
CA ASP A 224 6.11 8.52 -2.67
C ASP A 224 5.00 9.52 -2.30
N SER A 225 4.17 9.15 -1.31
CA SER A 225 3.06 9.99 -0.82
C SER A 225 2.67 9.58 0.60
N PHE A 226 1.87 10.44 1.24
CA PHE A 226 1.15 10.10 2.48
C PHE A 226 -0.21 9.54 2.07
N ALA A 227 -0.32 8.25 1.87
CA ALA A 227 -1.57 7.60 1.53
C ALA A 227 -2.16 6.94 2.78
N GLY A 228 -3.28 7.49 3.26
CA GLY A 228 -4.21 6.78 4.13
C GLY A 228 -5.12 5.86 3.31
N PRO A 229 -6.09 5.19 3.93
CA PRO A 229 -7.13 4.47 3.21
C PRO A 229 -7.83 5.38 2.21
N SER A 230 -7.97 4.95 0.97
CA SER A 230 -8.74 5.69 -0.02
C SER A 230 -10.22 5.58 0.29
N GLU A 231 -10.97 6.58 -0.08
CA GLU A 231 -12.42 6.63 0.05
C GLU A 231 -13.07 6.67 -1.34
N ILE A 232 -14.28 6.17 -1.46
CA ILE A 232 -15.07 6.22 -2.69
C ILE A 232 -16.37 6.96 -2.47
N MET A 233 -16.67 7.89 -3.37
CA MET A 233 -17.99 8.51 -3.47
C MET A 233 -18.57 8.24 -4.86
N VAL A 234 -19.70 7.57 -4.90
CA VAL A 234 -20.48 7.34 -6.11
C VAL A 234 -21.64 8.33 -6.14
N ILE A 235 -21.67 9.17 -7.16
CA ILE A 235 -22.78 10.13 -7.39
C ILE A 235 -23.63 9.57 -8.52
N CYS A 236 -24.89 9.23 -8.23
CA CYS A 236 -25.82 8.66 -9.17
C CYS A 236 -27.12 9.44 -9.16
N ASP A 237 -27.38 10.23 -10.22
CA ASP A 237 -28.59 11.02 -10.44
C ASP A 237 -29.57 10.33 -11.40
N ARG A 238 -29.28 9.08 -11.81
CA ARG A 238 -30.07 8.31 -12.80
C ARG A 238 -30.67 7.07 -12.15
N GLU A 239 -31.96 6.88 -12.32
CA GLU A 239 -32.71 5.73 -11.79
C GLU A 239 -32.54 4.45 -12.63
N ASP A 240 -32.10 4.57 -13.89
CA ASP A 240 -31.89 3.44 -14.80
C ASP A 240 -30.56 2.73 -14.60
N ILE A 241 -29.69 3.24 -13.75
CA ILE A 241 -28.44 2.57 -13.39
C ILE A 241 -28.73 1.40 -12.47
N SER A 242 -28.18 0.24 -12.84
CA SER A 242 -28.33 -0.97 -12.04
C SER A 242 -27.77 -0.82 -10.64
N VAL A 243 -28.57 -1.14 -9.64
CA VAL A 243 -28.15 -1.20 -8.23
C VAL A 243 -26.92 -2.10 -8.04
N GLU A 244 -26.78 -3.15 -8.85
CA GLU A 244 -25.62 -4.05 -8.80
C GLU A 244 -24.31 -3.32 -9.13
N TYR A 245 -24.31 -2.39 -10.08
CA TYR A 245 -23.11 -1.59 -10.38
C TYR A 245 -22.73 -0.69 -9.22
N LEU A 246 -23.71 0.01 -8.62
CA LEU A 246 -23.49 0.88 -7.47
C LEU A 246 -22.93 0.10 -6.28
N VAL A 247 -23.44 -1.10 -6.02
CA VAL A 247 -22.96 -1.98 -4.96
C VAL A 247 -21.54 -2.43 -5.24
N ARG A 248 -21.18 -2.82 -6.47
CA ARG A 248 -19.84 -3.27 -6.81
C ARG A 248 -18.81 -2.15 -6.72
N ASP A 249 -19.15 -0.95 -7.20
CA ASP A 249 -18.28 0.21 -7.11
C ASP A 249 -17.99 0.57 -5.65
N LEU A 250 -19.01 0.61 -4.80
CA LEU A 250 -18.82 0.88 -3.38
C LEU A 250 -17.99 -0.21 -2.67
N LEU A 251 -18.21 -1.48 -3.03
CA LEU A 251 -17.46 -2.60 -2.47
C LEU A 251 -16.00 -2.60 -2.90
N SER A 252 -15.67 -2.11 -4.10
CA SER A 252 -14.31 -2.09 -4.62
C SER A 252 -13.32 -1.38 -3.70
N GLN A 253 -13.77 -0.35 -2.99
CA GLN A 253 -12.96 0.37 -2.00
C GLN A 253 -13.19 -0.13 -0.58
N ALA A 254 -14.43 -0.46 -0.26
CA ALA A 254 -14.80 -0.91 1.08
C ALA A 254 -14.12 -2.23 1.51
N GLU A 255 -13.67 -3.06 0.56
CA GLU A 255 -12.94 -4.30 0.84
C GLU A 255 -11.49 -4.09 1.27
N HIS A 256 -10.88 -2.94 0.91
CA HIS A 256 -9.46 -2.70 1.13
C HIS A 256 -9.11 -2.39 2.59
N ASP A 257 -9.92 -1.59 3.28
CA ASP A 257 -9.65 -1.19 4.66
C ASP A 257 -10.95 -0.93 5.46
N PRO A 258 -11.01 -1.31 6.74
CA PRO A 258 -12.15 -1.00 7.61
C PRO A 258 -12.46 0.49 7.75
N ASN A 259 -11.47 1.34 7.54
CA ASN A 259 -11.59 2.79 7.62
C ASN A 259 -11.82 3.44 6.24
N ALA A 260 -11.88 2.64 5.16
CA ALA A 260 -12.21 3.14 3.83
C ALA A 260 -13.69 3.55 3.76
N GLY A 261 -13.93 4.84 3.60
CA GLY A 261 -15.29 5.38 3.41
C GLY A 261 -15.86 4.98 2.06
N ALA A 262 -17.12 4.51 2.05
CA ALA A 262 -17.86 4.22 0.80
C ALA A 262 -19.22 4.94 0.84
N ILE A 263 -19.39 5.95 0.00
CA ILE A 263 -20.50 6.88 0.06
C ILE A 263 -21.28 6.83 -1.26
N LEU A 264 -22.59 6.64 -1.19
CA LEU A 264 -23.50 6.84 -2.32
C LEU A 264 -24.28 8.13 -2.14
N VAL A 265 -24.28 8.98 -3.15
CA VAL A 265 -25.13 10.18 -3.24
C VAL A 265 -26.12 9.97 -4.36
N THR A 266 -27.43 9.96 -4.05
CA THR A 266 -28.49 9.74 -5.02
C THR A 266 -29.75 10.55 -4.65
N PRO A 267 -30.51 11.08 -5.61
CA PRO A 267 -31.83 11.65 -5.37
C PRO A 267 -32.91 10.58 -5.20
N SER A 268 -32.63 9.31 -5.52
CA SER A 268 -33.58 8.22 -5.48
C SER A 268 -33.57 7.48 -4.15
N SER A 269 -34.61 7.65 -3.35
CA SER A 269 -34.79 6.89 -2.10
C SER A 269 -34.87 5.39 -2.37
N ASN A 270 -35.45 4.97 -3.48
CA ASN A 270 -35.54 3.56 -3.85
C ASN A 270 -34.15 2.95 -4.09
N GLN A 271 -33.27 3.64 -4.84
CA GLN A 271 -31.89 3.17 -5.01
C GLN A 271 -31.15 3.07 -3.68
N ALA A 272 -31.30 4.06 -2.81
CA ALA A 272 -30.68 4.06 -1.49
C ALA A 272 -31.14 2.85 -0.64
N GLU A 273 -32.44 2.58 -0.60
CA GLU A 273 -33.03 1.48 0.13
C GLU A 273 -32.67 0.10 -0.45
N GLU A 274 -32.40 -0.01 -1.74
CA GLU A 274 -31.97 -1.24 -2.38
C GLU A 274 -30.46 -1.50 -2.25
N VAL A 275 -29.62 -0.46 -2.34
CA VAL A 275 -28.14 -0.58 -2.24
C VAL A 275 -27.73 -0.98 -0.83
N ALA A 276 -28.28 -0.32 0.20
CA ALA A 276 -27.84 -0.50 1.58
C ALA A 276 -27.88 -1.95 2.08
N PRO A 277 -28.97 -2.73 1.93
CA PRO A 277 -28.99 -4.12 2.37
C PRO A 277 -28.07 -5.02 1.55
N ARG A 278 -27.90 -4.77 0.25
CA ARG A 278 -27.01 -5.57 -0.62
C ARG A 278 -25.55 -5.35 -0.27
N LEU A 279 -25.15 -4.12 0.05
CA LEU A 279 -23.83 -3.81 0.57
C LEU A 279 -23.60 -4.56 1.88
N LYS A 280 -24.53 -4.46 2.85
CA LYS A 280 -24.44 -5.11 4.16
C LYS A 280 -24.28 -6.63 4.07
N CYS A 281 -24.96 -7.29 3.14
CA CYS A 281 -24.87 -8.74 2.96
C CYS A 281 -23.52 -9.21 2.36
N ARG A 282 -22.86 -8.36 1.55
CA ARG A 282 -21.63 -8.75 0.82
C ARG A 282 -20.35 -8.41 1.57
N ILE A 283 -20.38 -7.45 2.47
CA ILE A 283 -19.22 -7.05 3.28
C ILE A 283 -18.62 -8.19 4.11
N PRO A 284 -19.42 -9.06 4.78
CA PRO A 284 -18.87 -10.19 5.53
C PRO A 284 -18.20 -11.25 4.64
N THR A 285 -18.52 -11.31 3.35
CA THR A 285 -17.97 -12.30 2.40
C THR A 285 -16.65 -11.84 1.76
N VAL A 286 -16.31 -10.56 1.89
CA VAL A 286 -15.06 -9.99 1.42
C VAL A 286 -14.10 -9.79 2.59
N GLY A 287 -13.44 -10.86 3.01
CA GLY A 287 -12.33 -10.80 3.97
C GLY A 287 -12.64 -10.39 5.41
N GLY A 288 -13.89 -10.36 5.84
CA GLY A 288 -14.25 -10.08 7.26
C GLY A 288 -14.03 -8.64 7.70
N VAL A 289 -13.97 -7.69 6.77
CA VAL A 289 -13.75 -6.27 7.03
C VAL A 289 -15.03 -5.61 7.51
N ALA A 290 -15.00 -5.01 8.71
CA ALA A 290 -16.06 -4.13 9.19
C ALA A 290 -15.82 -2.75 8.59
N ILE A 291 -16.67 -2.28 7.68
CA ILE A 291 -16.57 -0.93 7.12
C ILE A 291 -17.02 0.08 8.19
N ARG A 292 -16.15 1.00 8.56
CA ARG A 292 -16.53 2.24 9.24
C ARG A 292 -16.91 3.25 8.14
N GLY A 293 -17.99 3.94 8.25
CA GLY A 293 -18.25 5.09 7.37
C GLY A 293 -18.95 4.82 6.02
N ALA A 294 -19.64 3.71 5.81
CA ALA A 294 -20.51 3.60 4.65
C ALA A 294 -21.82 4.38 4.87
N GLY A 295 -22.10 5.35 4.04
CA GLY A 295 -23.29 6.18 4.09
C GLY A 295 -24.00 6.28 2.74
N VAL A 296 -25.33 6.35 2.75
CA VAL A 296 -26.13 6.69 1.60
C VAL A 296 -26.79 8.03 1.87
N VAL A 297 -26.47 9.04 1.07
CA VAL A 297 -27.08 10.36 1.19
C VAL A 297 -28.20 10.46 0.16
N VAL A 298 -29.40 10.66 0.63
CA VAL A 298 -30.57 10.94 -0.23
C VAL A 298 -30.81 12.45 -0.18
N ARG A 299 -30.83 13.11 -1.31
CA ARG A 299 -31.08 14.55 -1.44
C ARG A 299 -32.56 14.84 -1.54
#